data_e206ed9a25614c88b84755b463504534
#
_entry.id   e206ed9a25614c88b84755b463504534
#
_cell.length_a   1.000
_cell.length_b   1.000
_cell.length_c   1.000
_cell.angle_alpha   90.00
_cell.angle_beta   90.00
_cell.angle_gamma   90.00
#
_symmetry.space_group_name_H-M   'P 1'
#
loop_
_entity.id
_entity.type
_entity.pdbx_description
1 polymer ?
#
loop_
_entity_poly.entity_id
_entity_poly.type
_entity_poly.pdbx_seq_one_letter_code
_entity_poly.pdbx_strand_id
1 'polypeptide(L)'
;MLQGYLEELRKTKLLEPVEERALWERVAQGDLQAHKKLMTAYQPLVFKIAISFQLPEGDTMELIQEGMVGLLEAAENYDYTRGVAFSVFASFRIKGSMVDYLKKSNSGALYLEGDLGSGLTLGETLTSAQASPTELAERQLLHEKVTQALGRLPEKEQQVITGMYLEDKTAQSVADAIDISLGHVYR
;
A
#
# COMPACT_ATOMS: atom_id res chain seq x y z
N MET A 1 -22.30 9.16 -10.88
CA MET A 1 -21.28 9.98 -10.24
C MET A 1 -19.89 9.36 -10.41
N LEU A 2 -19.72 8.09 -10.11
CA LEU A 2 -18.44 7.34 -10.23
C LEU A 2 -17.90 7.30 -11.68
N GLN A 3 -18.77 7.17 -12.69
CA GLN A 3 -18.37 7.17 -14.10
C GLN A 3 -17.75 8.50 -14.54
N GLY A 4 -18.32 9.63 -14.13
CA GLY A 4 -17.76 10.96 -14.43
C GLY A 4 -16.38 11.15 -13.77
N TYR A 5 -16.22 10.67 -12.55
CA TYR A 5 -14.92 10.69 -11.86
C TYR A 5 -13.88 9.81 -12.59
N LEU A 6 -14.29 8.64 -13.08
CA LEU A 6 -13.43 7.76 -13.88
C LEU A 6 -12.96 8.44 -15.20
N GLU A 7 -13.83 9.18 -15.86
CA GLU A 7 -13.46 9.90 -17.08
C GLU A 7 -12.43 10.99 -16.82
N GLU A 8 -12.53 11.67 -15.70
CA GLU A 8 -11.53 12.64 -15.25
C GLU A 8 -10.18 11.96 -14.94
N LEU A 9 -10.20 10.84 -14.22
CA LEU A 9 -8.99 10.09 -13.87
C LEU A 9 -8.27 9.56 -15.12
N ARG A 10 -9.00 9.17 -16.16
CA ARG A 10 -8.40 8.70 -17.43
C ARG A 10 -7.58 9.77 -18.15
N LYS A 11 -7.86 11.04 -17.90
CA LYS A 11 -7.10 12.18 -18.46
C LYS A 11 -5.81 12.43 -17.68
N THR A 12 -5.67 11.84 -16.50
CA THR A 12 -4.51 12.03 -15.64
C THR A 12 -3.31 11.29 -16.21
N LYS A 13 -2.26 12.04 -16.55
CA LYS A 13 -1.01 11.46 -17.05
C LYS A 13 -0.21 10.89 -15.88
N LEU A 14 0.23 9.65 -16.00
CA LEU A 14 1.18 9.05 -15.07
C LEU A 14 2.51 9.81 -15.17
N LEU A 15 3.15 10.00 -14.01
CA LEU A 15 4.46 10.65 -13.93
C LEU A 15 5.57 9.65 -14.25
N GLU A 16 6.53 10.10 -15.04
CA GLU A 16 7.78 9.37 -15.21
C GLU A 16 8.65 9.47 -13.94
N PRO A 17 9.46 8.46 -13.61
CA PRO A 17 10.25 8.47 -12.36
C PRO A 17 11.14 9.70 -12.19
N VAL A 18 11.71 10.20 -13.28
CA VAL A 18 12.55 11.41 -13.28
C VAL A 18 11.71 12.66 -13.00
N GLU A 19 10.53 12.76 -13.60
CA GLU A 19 9.60 13.87 -13.40
C GLU A 19 9.06 13.87 -11.96
N GLU A 20 8.71 12.69 -11.44
CA GLU A 20 8.24 12.51 -10.07
C GLU A 20 9.29 13.00 -9.06
N ARG A 21 10.54 12.58 -9.22
CA ARG A 21 11.63 12.99 -8.34
C ARG A 21 11.83 14.51 -8.35
N ALA A 22 11.86 15.12 -9.54
CA ALA A 22 11.99 16.57 -9.68
C ALA A 22 10.83 17.33 -9.00
N LEU A 23 9.61 16.77 -9.03
CA LEU A 23 8.46 17.34 -8.31
C LEU A 23 8.63 17.23 -6.79
N TRP A 24 9.13 16.11 -6.26
CA TRP A 24 9.40 15.95 -4.82
C TRP A 24 10.48 16.93 -4.33
N GLU A 25 11.54 17.16 -5.12
CA GLU A 25 12.56 18.16 -4.81
C GLU A 25 11.97 19.58 -4.71
N ARG A 26 11.03 19.93 -5.59
CA ARG A 26 10.29 21.20 -5.53
C ARG A 26 9.32 21.28 -4.35
N VAL A 27 8.64 20.20 -4.02
CA VAL A 27 7.78 20.13 -2.82
C VAL A 27 8.58 20.37 -1.56
N ALA A 28 9.77 19.80 -1.44
CA ALA A 28 10.68 20.04 -0.32
C ALA A 28 11.11 21.52 -0.19
N GLN A 29 11.03 22.29 -1.28
CA GLN A 29 11.26 23.75 -1.30
C GLN A 29 9.98 24.57 -1.06
N GLY A 30 8.85 23.92 -0.77
CA GLY A 30 7.57 24.58 -0.49
C GLY A 30 6.74 24.91 -1.75
N ASP A 31 7.02 24.30 -2.90
CA ASP A 31 6.26 24.54 -4.14
C ASP A 31 4.90 23.86 -4.12
N LEU A 32 3.84 24.64 -3.85
CA LEU A 32 2.45 24.17 -3.81
C LEU A 32 1.95 23.66 -5.18
N GLN A 33 2.48 24.17 -6.29
CA GLN A 33 2.06 23.71 -7.62
C GLN A 33 2.64 22.31 -7.93
N ALA A 34 3.89 22.07 -7.52
CA ALA A 34 4.48 20.74 -7.60
C ALA A 34 3.71 19.74 -6.73
N HIS A 35 3.35 20.13 -5.50
CA HIS A 35 2.53 19.30 -4.61
C HIS A 35 1.17 18.97 -5.24
N LYS A 36 0.45 19.98 -5.74
CA LYS A 36 -0.85 19.77 -6.41
C LYS A 36 -0.72 18.83 -7.62
N LYS A 37 0.33 18.96 -8.41
CA LYS A 37 0.58 18.09 -9.57
C LYS A 37 0.80 16.64 -9.15
N LEU A 38 1.58 16.41 -8.11
CA LEU A 38 1.78 15.07 -7.52
C LEU A 38 0.46 14.49 -7.04
N MET A 39 -0.31 15.23 -6.23
CA MET A 39 -1.60 14.75 -5.70
C MET A 39 -2.55 14.38 -6.84
N THR A 40 -2.64 15.19 -7.89
CA THR A 40 -3.47 14.88 -9.05
C THR A 40 -3.01 13.62 -9.76
N ALA A 41 -1.71 13.43 -9.96
CA ALA A 41 -1.16 12.25 -10.61
C ALA A 41 -1.39 10.95 -9.84
N TYR A 42 -1.56 11.02 -8.50
CA TYR A 42 -1.79 9.87 -7.64
C TYR A 42 -3.27 9.60 -7.32
N GLN A 43 -4.21 10.42 -7.77
CA GLN A 43 -5.65 10.13 -7.63
C GLN A 43 -6.07 8.76 -8.19
N PRO A 44 -5.55 8.29 -9.35
CA PRO A 44 -5.89 6.97 -9.85
C PRO A 44 -5.52 5.82 -8.90
N LEU A 45 -4.46 5.98 -8.10
CA LEU A 45 -4.07 5.01 -7.08
C LEU A 45 -5.11 4.92 -5.96
N VAL A 46 -5.61 6.07 -5.47
CA VAL A 46 -6.68 6.12 -4.47
C VAL A 46 -7.92 5.42 -4.98
N PHE A 47 -8.33 5.73 -6.21
CA PHE A 47 -9.49 5.09 -6.84
C PHE A 47 -9.32 3.57 -6.95
N LYS A 48 -8.15 3.11 -7.43
CA LYS A 48 -7.83 1.68 -7.55
C LYS A 48 -7.95 0.95 -6.22
N ILE A 49 -7.49 1.57 -5.12
CA ILE A 49 -7.59 0.98 -3.79
C ILE A 49 -9.04 0.98 -3.33
N ALA A 50 -9.80 2.08 -3.51
CA ALA A 50 -11.19 2.18 -3.09
C ALA A 50 -12.09 1.13 -3.74
N ILE A 51 -11.98 0.93 -5.06
CA ILE A 51 -12.79 -0.07 -5.77
C ILE A 51 -12.48 -1.52 -5.34
N SER A 52 -11.30 -1.78 -4.79
CA SER A 52 -10.94 -3.11 -4.31
C SER A 52 -11.75 -3.56 -3.08
N PHE A 53 -12.44 -2.63 -2.41
CA PHE A 53 -13.34 -2.94 -1.29
C PHE A 53 -14.73 -3.42 -1.73
N GLN A 54 -15.05 -3.28 -3.03
CA GLN A 54 -16.30 -3.78 -3.63
C GLN A 54 -17.58 -3.25 -2.95
N LEU A 55 -17.57 -1.99 -2.55
CA LEU A 55 -18.69 -1.31 -1.90
C LEU A 55 -19.69 -0.72 -2.92
N PRO A 56 -20.95 -0.44 -2.50
CA PRO A 56 -21.88 0.35 -3.29
C PRO A 56 -21.30 1.70 -3.75
N GLU A 57 -21.83 2.27 -4.83
CA GLU A 57 -21.28 3.49 -5.44
C GLU A 57 -21.17 4.66 -4.46
N GLY A 58 -22.19 4.87 -3.60
CA GLY A 58 -22.18 5.93 -2.59
C GLY A 58 -21.02 5.77 -1.60
N ASP A 59 -20.92 4.60 -0.99
CA ASP A 59 -19.88 4.29 -0.01
C ASP A 59 -18.48 4.30 -0.64
N THR A 60 -18.38 3.87 -1.90
CA THR A 60 -17.12 3.95 -2.66
C THR A 60 -16.66 5.39 -2.84
N MET A 61 -17.58 6.33 -3.10
CA MET A 61 -17.25 7.75 -3.23
C MET A 61 -16.77 8.36 -1.91
N GLU A 62 -17.40 8.00 -0.80
CA GLU A 62 -16.94 8.41 0.54
C GLU A 62 -15.57 7.82 0.85
N LEU A 63 -15.36 6.54 0.52
CA LEU A 63 -14.08 5.88 0.70
C LEU A 63 -12.95 6.51 -0.14
N ILE A 64 -13.26 6.99 -1.35
CA ILE A 64 -12.31 7.75 -2.17
C ILE A 64 -11.91 9.05 -1.46
N GLN A 65 -12.87 9.77 -0.86
CA GLN A 65 -12.56 11.01 -0.13
C GLN A 65 -11.64 10.74 1.06
N GLU A 66 -11.92 9.72 1.86
CA GLU A 66 -11.04 9.30 2.96
C GLU A 66 -9.66 8.84 2.48
N GLY A 67 -9.62 8.14 1.36
CA GLY A 67 -8.36 7.76 0.72
C GLY A 67 -7.55 8.95 0.22
N MET A 68 -8.22 10.03 -0.22
CA MET A 68 -7.54 11.29 -0.58
C MET A 68 -6.90 11.97 0.63
N VAL A 69 -7.55 11.91 1.82
CA VAL A 69 -6.94 12.37 3.07
C VAL A 69 -5.68 11.55 3.38
N GLY A 70 -5.76 10.23 3.28
CA GLY A 70 -4.60 9.35 3.46
C GLY A 70 -3.47 9.60 2.45
N LEU A 71 -3.79 9.97 1.21
CA LEU A 71 -2.81 10.38 0.21
C LEU A 71 -2.10 11.68 0.60
N LEU A 72 -2.85 12.68 1.10
CA LEU A 72 -2.28 13.94 1.57
C LEU A 72 -1.35 13.73 2.76
N GLU A 73 -1.79 12.96 3.76
CA GLU A 73 -0.96 12.60 4.92
C GLU A 73 0.30 11.84 4.50
N ALA A 74 0.18 10.96 3.51
CA ALA A 74 1.35 10.28 2.94
C ALA A 74 2.33 11.26 2.32
N ALA A 75 1.84 12.25 1.56
CA ALA A 75 2.70 13.24 0.91
C ALA A 75 3.45 14.14 1.92
N GLU A 76 2.79 14.50 3.03
CA GLU A 76 3.41 15.30 4.09
C GLU A 76 4.53 14.56 4.85
N ASN A 77 4.40 13.22 4.95
CA ASN A 77 5.35 12.39 5.70
C ASN A 77 6.35 11.63 4.80
N TYR A 78 6.30 11.87 3.50
CA TYR A 78 7.17 11.17 2.56
C TYR A 78 8.55 11.79 2.44
N ASP A 79 9.56 10.94 2.61
CA ASP A 79 10.96 11.30 2.41
C ASP A 79 11.51 10.63 1.14
N TYR A 80 11.57 11.41 0.06
CA TYR A 80 12.01 10.95 -1.26
C TYR A 80 13.49 10.52 -1.30
N THR A 81 14.27 10.85 -0.26
CA THR A 81 15.69 10.48 -0.18
C THR A 81 15.91 9.04 0.27
N ARG A 82 14.88 8.39 0.84
CA ARG A 82 14.96 7.01 1.37
C ARG A 82 14.91 5.93 0.29
N GLY A 83 14.69 6.28 -0.97
CA GLY A 83 14.71 5.34 -2.08
C GLY A 83 13.50 4.41 -2.19
N VAL A 84 12.47 4.61 -1.35
CA VAL A 84 11.19 3.89 -1.46
C VAL A 84 10.29 4.63 -2.42
N ALA A 85 9.65 3.94 -3.36
CA ALA A 85 8.70 4.58 -4.27
C ALA A 85 7.49 5.14 -3.51
N PHE A 86 7.08 6.37 -3.84
CA PHE A 86 5.94 7.01 -3.16
C PHE A 86 4.64 6.20 -3.29
N SER A 87 4.41 5.57 -4.44
CA SER A 87 3.23 4.71 -4.65
C SER A 87 3.12 3.59 -3.62
N VAL A 88 4.23 2.97 -3.23
CA VAL A 88 4.27 1.93 -2.20
C VAL A 88 3.95 2.52 -0.83
N PHE A 89 4.65 3.59 -0.45
CA PHE A 89 4.45 4.28 0.83
C PHE A 89 3.00 4.80 0.97
N ALA A 90 2.48 5.47 -0.06
CA ALA A 90 1.14 6.02 -0.07
C ALA A 90 0.06 4.94 -0.01
N SER A 91 0.25 3.78 -0.67
CA SER A 91 -0.74 2.70 -0.67
C SER A 91 -1.10 2.23 0.74
N PHE A 92 -0.12 2.13 1.64
CA PHE A 92 -0.36 1.73 3.03
C PHE A 92 -1.18 2.79 3.79
N ARG A 93 -0.85 4.07 3.61
CA ARG A 93 -1.56 5.18 4.27
C ARG A 93 -2.98 5.31 3.76
N ILE A 94 -3.16 5.32 2.44
CA ILE A 94 -4.48 5.37 1.78
C ILE A 94 -5.36 4.23 2.28
N LYS A 95 -4.86 2.98 2.24
CA LYS A 95 -5.61 1.82 2.71
C LYS A 95 -5.92 1.91 4.21
N GLY A 96 -4.99 2.39 5.02
CA GLY A 96 -5.18 2.60 6.45
C GLY A 96 -6.33 3.56 6.74
N SER A 97 -6.32 4.76 6.12
CA SER A 97 -7.39 5.76 6.28
C SER A 97 -8.76 5.21 5.86
N MET A 98 -8.82 4.49 4.73
CA MET A 98 -10.04 3.83 4.27
C MET A 98 -10.58 2.80 5.25
N VAL A 99 -9.72 1.94 5.79
CA VAL A 99 -10.09 0.92 6.77
C VAL A 99 -10.56 1.56 8.08
N ASP A 100 -9.89 2.60 8.54
CA ASP A 100 -10.26 3.30 9.77
C ASP A 100 -11.59 4.05 9.62
N TYR A 101 -11.86 4.61 8.44
CA TYR A 101 -13.16 5.16 8.11
C TYR A 101 -14.26 4.08 8.17
N LEU A 102 -14.05 2.94 7.52
CA LEU A 102 -15.00 1.84 7.52
C LEU A 102 -15.28 1.31 8.93
N LYS A 103 -14.26 1.21 9.77
CA LYS A 103 -14.46 0.82 11.19
C LYS A 103 -15.31 1.83 11.96
N LYS A 104 -15.11 3.12 11.74
CA LYS A 104 -15.89 4.20 12.37
C LYS A 104 -17.31 4.27 11.84
N SER A 105 -17.50 4.16 10.54
CA SER A 105 -18.79 4.18 9.87
C SER A 105 -19.63 2.95 10.24
N ASN A 106 -19.01 1.79 10.39
CA ASN A 106 -19.64 0.53 10.79
C ASN A 106 -19.81 0.36 12.31
N SER A 107 -19.58 1.38 13.12
CA SER A 107 -19.89 1.35 14.56
C SER A 107 -21.41 1.35 14.87
N GLY A 108 -22.25 1.55 13.86
CA GLY A 108 -23.66 1.16 13.89
C GLY A 108 -23.76 -0.28 13.37
N ALA A 109 -24.22 -1.19 14.24
CA ALA A 109 -24.37 -2.62 13.98
C ALA A 109 -24.62 -2.97 12.49
N LEU A 110 -23.62 -3.60 11.85
CA LEU A 110 -23.85 -4.31 10.60
C LEU A 110 -24.82 -5.44 10.91
N TYR A 111 -26.04 -5.33 10.42
CA TYR A 111 -26.99 -6.44 10.47
C TYR A 111 -26.42 -7.54 9.59
N LEU A 112 -25.85 -8.57 10.22
CA LEU A 112 -25.35 -9.78 9.55
C LEU A 112 -26.45 -10.50 8.75
N GLU A 113 -27.72 -10.20 9.09
CA GLU A 113 -28.94 -10.72 8.46
C GLU A 113 -29.52 -9.78 7.36
N GLY A 114 -28.83 -8.66 7.06
CA GLY A 114 -29.25 -7.73 5.98
C GLY A 114 -29.20 -8.42 4.63
N ASP A 115 -30.36 -8.46 3.94
CA ASP A 115 -30.43 -8.94 2.55
C ASP A 115 -29.69 -7.99 1.62
N LEU A 116 -28.70 -8.50 0.91
CA LEU A 116 -27.93 -7.76 -0.09
C LEU A 116 -28.67 -7.59 -1.43
N GLY A 117 -29.97 -7.89 -1.48
CA GLY A 117 -30.78 -7.82 -2.70
C GLY A 117 -30.52 -8.97 -3.67
N SER A 118 -29.68 -9.92 -3.33
CA SER A 118 -29.36 -11.15 -4.10
C SER A 118 -29.89 -12.43 -3.46
N GLY A 119 -30.66 -12.31 -2.36
CA GLY A 119 -31.13 -13.43 -1.57
C GLY A 119 -30.05 -14.07 -0.67
N LEU A 120 -28.89 -13.45 -0.56
CA LEU A 120 -27.81 -13.82 0.35
C LEU A 120 -27.69 -12.76 1.45
N THR A 121 -27.46 -13.19 2.68
CA THR A 121 -27.21 -12.31 3.81
C THR A 121 -25.75 -11.86 3.85
N LEU A 122 -25.46 -10.71 4.47
CA LEU A 122 -24.10 -10.22 4.67
C LEU A 122 -23.27 -11.28 5.44
N GLY A 123 -23.87 -12.00 6.38
CA GLY A 123 -23.22 -13.09 7.14
C GLY A 123 -22.76 -14.25 6.26
N GLU A 124 -23.49 -14.57 5.19
CA GLU A 124 -23.13 -15.64 4.23
C GLU A 124 -22.06 -15.20 3.22
N THR A 125 -21.93 -13.90 2.99
CA THR A 125 -20.89 -13.34 2.11
C THR A 125 -19.61 -12.96 2.84
N LEU A 126 -19.64 -12.85 4.18
CA LEU A 126 -18.43 -12.65 4.97
C LEU A 126 -17.58 -13.92 4.92
N THR A 127 -16.72 -13.99 3.93
CA THR A 127 -15.56 -14.86 4.01
C THR A 127 -14.72 -14.42 5.20
N SER A 128 -14.41 -15.38 6.09
CA SER A 128 -13.48 -15.17 7.20
C SER A 128 -12.25 -14.41 6.68
N ALA A 129 -11.83 -13.35 7.38
CA ALA A 129 -10.55 -12.67 7.11
C ALA A 129 -9.35 -13.60 7.40
N GLN A 130 -9.60 -14.78 7.91
CA GLN A 130 -8.65 -15.88 7.99
C GLN A 130 -8.44 -16.43 6.58
N ALA A 131 -7.20 -16.47 6.15
CA ALA A 131 -6.81 -17.08 4.89
C ALA A 131 -7.45 -18.47 4.78
N SER A 132 -8.00 -18.80 3.62
CA SER A 132 -8.58 -20.13 3.38
C SER A 132 -7.52 -21.21 3.65
N PRO A 133 -7.92 -22.46 3.99
CA PRO A 133 -6.95 -23.54 4.17
C PRO A 133 -5.99 -23.70 2.97
N THR A 134 -6.48 -23.42 1.77
CA THR A 134 -5.68 -23.42 0.53
C THR A 134 -4.65 -22.29 0.52
N GLU A 135 -5.05 -21.06 0.88
CA GLU A 135 -4.13 -19.93 0.99
C GLU A 135 -3.11 -20.11 2.10
N LEU A 136 -3.49 -20.72 3.22
CA LEU A 136 -2.56 -21.08 4.29
C LEU A 136 -1.54 -22.10 3.80
N ALA A 137 -1.98 -23.14 3.08
CA ALA A 137 -1.11 -24.14 2.50
C ALA A 137 -0.17 -23.54 1.45
N GLU A 138 -0.65 -22.64 0.58
CA GLU A 138 0.17 -21.94 -0.40
C GLU A 138 1.21 -21.03 0.27
N ARG A 139 0.82 -20.30 1.32
CA ARG A 139 1.74 -19.47 2.11
C ARG A 139 2.81 -20.32 2.80
N GLN A 140 2.42 -21.47 3.34
CA GLN A 140 3.37 -22.38 3.99
C GLN A 140 4.36 -22.97 2.97
N LEU A 141 3.87 -23.39 1.81
CA LEU A 141 4.69 -23.89 0.70
C LEU A 141 5.66 -22.80 0.18
N LEU A 142 5.18 -21.55 0.09
CA LEU A 142 6.01 -20.41 -0.29
C LEU A 142 7.08 -20.14 0.77
N HIS A 143 6.71 -20.18 2.06
CA HIS A 143 7.63 -20.00 3.17
C HIS A 143 8.73 -21.06 3.16
N GLU A 144 8.36 -22.33 2.96
CA GLU A 144 9.33 -23.44 2.86
C GLU A 144 10.29 -23.26 1.67
N LYS A 145 9.77 -22.85 0.50
CA LYS A 145 10.60 -22.57 -0.68
C LYS A 145 11.56 -21.42 -0.44
N VAL A 146 11.11 -20.34 0.18
CA VAL A 146 11.96 -19.18 0.53
C VAL A 146 13.03 -19.60 1.52
N THR A 147 12.68 -20.32 2.58
CA THR A 147 13.64 -20.82 3.57
C THR A 147 14.68 -21.75 2.95
N GLN A 148 14.23 -22.65 2.06
CA GLN A 148 15.14 -23.54 1.33
C GLN A 148 16.05 -22.75 0.37
N ALA A 149 15.54 -21.72 -0.30
CA ALA A 149 16.36 -20.88 -1.17
C ALA A 149 17.39 -20.07 -0.39
N LEU A 150 16.99 -19.50 0.77
CA LEU A 150 17.89 -18.80 1.67
C LEU A 150 19.01 -19.72 2.18
N GLY A 151 18.71 -20.96 2.54
CA GLY A 151 19.70 -21.94 2.98
C GLY A 151 20.73 -22.37 1.91
N ARG A 152 20.50 -22.01 0.64
CA ARG A 152 21.46 -22.24 -0.46
C ARG A 152 22.41 -21.08 -0.70
N LEU A 153 22.15 -19.93 -0.08
CA LEU A 153 22.99 -18.75 -0.21
C LEU A 153 24.24 -18.89 0.68
N PRO A 154 25.35 -18.26 0.30
CA PRO A 154 26.49 -18.09 1.20
C PRO A 154 26.07 -17.45 2.50
N GLU A 155 26.71 -17.84 3.60
CA GLU A 155 26.31 -17.43 4.96
C GLU A 155 26.13 -15.91 5.13
N LYS A 156 27.03 -15.12 4.55
CA LYS A 156 26.95 -13.65 4.60
C LYS A 156 25.75 -13.08 3.87
N GLU A 157 25.43 -13.63 2.70
CA GLU A 157 24.25 -13.21 1.91
C GLU A 157 22.96 -13.59 2.64
N GLN A 158 22.91 -14.78 3.22
CA GLN A 158 21.79 -15.23 4.04
C GLN A 158 21.56 -14.29 5.23
N GLN A 159 22.63 -13.91 5.94
CA GLN A 159 22.56 -12.98 7.08
C GLN A 159 22.08 -11.60 6.66
N VAL A 160 22.51 -11.09 5.50
CA VAL A 160 22.01 -9.81 4.96
C VAL A 160 20.52 -9.86 4.69
N ILE A 161 20.05 -10.87 3.97
CA ILE A 161 18.64 -10.98 3.61
C ILE A 161 17.78 -11.20 4.86
N THR A 162 18.20 -12.08 5.76
CA THR A 162 17.49 -12.34 7.02
C THR A 162 17.40 -11.07 7.86
N GLY A 163 18.50 -10.37 8.04
CA GLY A 163 18.54 -9.14 8.84
C GLY A 163 17.66 -8.02 8.27
N MET A 164 17.71 -7.82 6.94
CA MET A 164 16.98 -6.72 6.32
C MET A 164 15.47 -6.98 6.13
N TYR A 165 15.08 -8.23 5.80
CA TYR A 165 13.71 -8.53 5.38
C TYR A 165 12.91 -9.36 6.39
N LEU A 166 13.56 -10.09 7.31
CA LEU A 166 12.86 -10.88 8.33
C LEU A 166 12.96 -10.26 9.73
N GLU A 167 14.04 -9.50 9.98
CA GLU A 167 14.27 -8.88 11.29
C GLU A 167 14.13 -7.35 11.27
N ASP A 168 13.71 -6.76 10.12
CA ASP A 168 13.53 -5.32 9.92
C ASP A 168 14.73 -4.45 10.34
N LYS A 169 15.94 -4.99 10.25
CA LYS A 169 17.17 -4.27 10.57
C LYS A 169 17.54 -3.30 9.44
N THR A 170 18.18 -2.20 9.80
CA THR A 170 18.74 -1.29 8.80
C THR A 170 19.96 -1.91 8.12
N ALA A 171 20.17 -1.57 6.83
CA ALA A 171 21.34 -2.04 6.09
C ALA A 171 22.68 -1.72 6.80
N GLN A 172 22.76 -0.57 7.49
CA GLN A 172 23.93 -0.20 8.28
C GLN A 172 24.12 -1.15 9.47
N SER A 173 23.06 -1.44 10.21
CA SER A 173 23.12 -2.36 11.35
C SER A 173 23.53 -3.79 10.95
N VAL A 174 23.06 -4.24 9.77
CA VAL A 174 23.45 -5.55 9.22
C VAL A 174 24.90 -5.52 8.76
N ALA A 175 25.34 -4.48 8.06
CA ALA A 175 26.73 -4.31 7.63
C ALA A 175 27.71 -4.38 8.81
N ASP A 176 27.39 -3.65 9.88
CA ASP A 176 28.19 -3.61 11.12
C ASP A 176 28.23 -4.97 11.84
N ALA A 177 27.09 -5.70 11.84
CA ALA A 177 26.98 -6.99 12.52
C ALA A 177 27.78 -8.12 11.85
N ILE A 178 27.95 -8.07 10.53
CA ILE A 178 28.65 -9.12 9.76
C ILE A 178 30.00 -8.65 9.18
N ASP A 179 30.46 -7.48 9.61
CA ASP A 179 31.74 -6.88 9.23
C ASP A 179 31.95 -6.78 7.71
N ILE A 180 30.98 -6.12 7.03
CA ILE A 180 31.05 -5.79 5.60
C ILE A 180 30.75 -4.31 5.36
N SER A 181 31.18 -3.80 4.23
CA SER A 181 30.82 -2.42 3.85
C SER A 181 29.35 -2.32 3.42
N LEU A 182 28.74 -1.15 3.65
CA LEU A 182 27.38 -0.86 3.22
C LEU A 182 27.19 -1.10 1.70
N GLY A 183 28.21 -0.81 0.88
CA GLY A 183 28.19 -1.08 -0.55
C GLY A 183 28.12 -2.57 -0.91
N HIS A 184 28.58 -3.46 -0.03
CA HIS A 184 28.46 -4.92 -0.19
C HIS A 184 27.05 -5.41 0.11
N VAL A 185 26.33 -4.78 1.04
CA VAL A 185 24.94 -5.12 1.37
C VAL A 185 24.00 -4.89 0.17
N TYR A 186 24.31 -3.90 -0.68
CA TYR A 186 23.50 -3.55 -1.85
C TYR A 186 23.97 -4.14 -3.18
N ARG A 187 24.98 -4.95 -3.20
CA ARG A 187 25.51 -5.63 -4.41
C ARG A 187 24.94 -7.03 -4.56
#